data_20390954c36ae8a7b9ee84dd1be4d9ec
#
_entry.id   20390954c36ae8a7b9ee84dd1be4d9ec
#
_cell.length_a   1.000
_cell.length_b   1.000
_cell.length_c   1.000
_cell.angle_alpha   90.00
_cell.angle_beta   90.00
_cell.angle_gamma   90.00
#
_symmetry.space_group_name_H-M   'P 1'
#
loop_
_entity.id
_entity.type
_entity.pdbx_description
1 polymer ?
#
loop_
_entity_poly.entity_id
_entity_poly.type
_entity_poly.pdbx_seq_one_letter_code
_entity_poly.pdbx_strand_id
1 'polypeptide(L)'
;MDKSIKIARAIKKINPNANAKIIDEDINQITWLGGTTPISVADIESQFSIVEQEEQAAIDKRESGKQKLKDLGLDDDEIQALMGA
;
A
#
# COMPACT_ATOMS: atom_id res chain seq x y z
N MET A 1 -2.24 6.67 3.75
CA MET A 1 -2.19 6.24 2.33
C MET A 1 -3.20 7.06 1.54
N ASP A 2 -2.82 7.58 0.39
CA ASP A 2 -3.74 8.30 -0.48
C ASP A 2 -4.83 7.37 -1.01
N LYS A 3 -6.02 7.89 -1.24
CA LYS A 3 -7.12 7.09 -1.79
C LYS A 3 -6.75 6.46 -3.14
N SER A 4 -6.06 7.22 -4.01
CA SER A 4 -5.63 6.72 -5.32
C SER A 4 -4.69 5.52 -5.18
N ILE A 5 -3.74 5.57 -4.27
CA ILE A 5 -2.80 4.48 -4.01
C ILE A 5 -3.52 3.26 -3.46
N LYS A 6 -4.44 3.46 -2.54
CA LYS A 6 -5.24 2.39 -1.95
C LYS A 6 -6.09 1.69 -3.00
N ILE A 7 -6.77 2.46 -3.86
CA ILE A 7 -7.57 1.93 -4.95
C ILE A 7 -6.69 1.16 -5.94
N ALA A 8 -5.54 1.72 -6.31
CA ALA A 8 -4.61 1.08 -7.24
C ALA A 8 -4.10 -0.26 -6.68
N ARG A 9 -3.75 -0.31 -5.40
CA ARG A 9 -3.31 -1.55 -4.76
C ARG A 9 -4.41 -2.59 -4.70
N ALA A 10 -5.65 -2.17 -4.41
CA ALA A 10 -6.81 -3.05 -4.40
C ALA A 10 -7.05 -3.66 -5.79
N ILE A 11 -6.96 -2.85 -6.84
CA ILE A 11 -7.09 -3.32 -8.22
C ILE A 11 -6.01 -4.35 -8.56
N LYS A 12 -4.76 -4.08 -8.21
CA LYS A 12 -3.63 -4.98 -8.46
C LYS A 12 -3.73 -6.29 -7.70
N LYS A 13 -4.40 -6.33 -6.56
CA LYS A 13 -4.66 -7.58 -5.83
C LYS A 13 -5.62 -8.48 -6.57
N ILE A 14 -6.62 -7.90 -7.23
CA ILE A 14 -7.62 -8.64 -8.00
C ILE A 14 -7.01 -9.09 -9.32
N ASN A 15 -6.32 -8.17 -10.02
CA ASN A 15 -5.68 -8.43 -11.29
C ASN A 15 -4.32 -7.74 -11.36
N PRO A 16 -3.21 -8.46 -11.17
CA PRO A 16 -1.85 -7.87 -11.20
C PRO A 16 -1.49 -7.20 -12.54
N ASN A 17 -2.16 -7.57 -13.61
CA ASN A 17 -1.92 -7.02 -14.95
C ASN A 17 -2.87 -5.87 -15.30
N ALA A 18 -3.74 -5.47 -14.38
CA ALA A 18 -4.70 -4.40 -14.62
C ALA A 18 -4.01 -3.06 -14.80
N ASN A 19 -4.49 -2.30 -15.78
CA ASN A 19 -4.10 -0.92 -15.99
C ASN A 19 -5.32 -0.04 -15.83
N ALA A 20 -5.24 0.93 -14.93
CA ALA A 20 -6.34 1.83 -14.67
C ALA A 20 -5.83 3.21 -14.28
N LYS A 21 -6.58 4.24 -14.64
CA LYS A 21 -6.32 5.62 -14.23
C LYS A 21 -7.43 6.04 -13.28
N ILE A 22 -7.05 6.48 -12.10
CA ILE A 22 -7.99 6.95 -11.08
C ILE A 22 -8.04 8.47 -11.16
N ILE A 23 -9.24 9.02 -11.33
CA ILE A 23 -9.46 10.47 -11.49
C ILE A 23 -10.01 11.02 -10.18
N ASP A 24 -9.41 12.10 -9.69
CA ASP A 24 -9.84 12.82 -8.48
C ASP A 24 -9.93 11.94 -7.22
N GLU A 25 -9.12 10.88 -7.16
CA GLU A 25 -9.16 9.91 -6.04
C GLU A 25 -10.53 9.27 -5.84
N ASP A 26 -11.34 9.22 -6.91
CA ASP A 26 -12.71 8.72 -6.85
C ASP A 26 -12.79 7.32 -7.43
N ILE A 27 -13.19 6.36 -6.60
CA ILE A 27 -13.36 4.96 -7.00
C ILE A 27 -14.41 4.79 -8.10
N ASN A 28 -15.33 5.75 -8.24
CA ASN A 28 -16.36 5.73 -9.29
C ASN A 28 -15.89 6.36 -10.61
N GLN A 29 -14.69 6.95 -10.63
CA GLN A 29 -14.12 7.62 -11.80
C GLN A 29 -12.84 6.94 -12.25
N ILE A 30 -12.92 5.65 -12.50
CA ILE A 30 -11.76 4.88 -12.96
C ILE A 30 -11.85 4.67 -14.47
N THR A 31 -10.75 5.02 -15.16
CA THR A 31 -10.60 4.76 -16.59
C THR A 31 -9.76 3.49 -16.76
N TRP A 32 -10.32 2.47 -17.35
CA TRP A 32 -9.62 1.20 -17.59
C TRP A 32 -8.84 1.28 -18.90
N LEU A 33 -7.55 0.93 -18.83
CA LEU A 33 -6.60 1.10 -19.92
C LEU A 33 -6.08 -0.25 -20.42
N GLY A 34 -5.54 -0.26 -21.65
CA GLY A 34 -4.81 -1.42 -22.15
C GLY A 34 -5.65 -2.69 -22.30
N GLY A 35 -6.93 -2.57 -22.55
CA GLY A 35 -7.82 -3.72 -22.68
C GLY A 35 -8.15 -4.41 -21.36
N THR A 36 -7.87 -3.76 -20.24
CA THR A 36 -8.20 -4.29 -18.91
C THR A 36 -9.71 -4.42 -18.74
N THR A 37 -10.16 -5.59 -18.30
CA THR A 37 -11.58 -5.81 -17.97
C THR A 37 -11.92 -4.96 -16.74
N PRO A 38 -12.96 -4.12 -16.79
CA PRO A 38 -13.37 -3.33 -15.64
C PRO A 38 -13.70 -4.20 -14.43
N ILE A 39 -13.22 -3.78 -13.27
CA ILE A 39 -13.47 -4.44 -11.99
C ILE A 39 -14.57 -3.66 -11.26
N SER A 40 -15.52 -4.35 -10.65
CA SER A 40 -16.60 -3.67 -9.94
C SER A 40 -16.09 -2.91 -8.73
N VAL A 41 -16.74 -1.79 -8.39
CA VAL A 41 -16.42 -0.98 -7.20
C VAL A 41 -16.51 -1.84 -5.94
N ALA A 42 -17.52 -2.70 -5.84
CA ALA A 42 -17.68 -3.59 -4.69
C ALA A 42 -16.48 -4.54 -4.51
N ASP A 43 -15.97 -5.09 -5.61
CA ASP A 43 -14.80 -5.97 -5.56
C ASP A 43 -13.54 -5.20 -5.13
N ILE A 44 -13.35 -3.99 -5.64
CA ILE A 44 -12.24 -3.12 -5.24
C ILE A 44 -12.32 -2.79 -3.76
N GLU A 45 -13.49 -2.38 -3.28
CA GLU A 45 -13.70 -2.06 -1.87
C GLU A 45 -13.48 -3.25 -0.95
N SER A 46 -13.79 -4.46 -1.41
CA SER A 46 -13.57 -5.68 -0.63
C SER A 46 -12.08 -5.92 -0.31
N GLN A 47 -11.18 -5.35 -1.10
CA GLN A 47 -9.74 -5.48 -0.89
C GLN A 47 -9.16 -4.41 0.03
N PHE A 48 -9.91 -3.37 0.35
CA PHE A 48 -9.40 -2.26 1.15
C PHE A 48 -8.93 -2.67 2.53
N SER A 49 -9.66 -3.53 3.21
CA SER A 49 -9.26 -4.02 4.54
C SER A 49 -7.94 -4.78 4.49
N ILE A 50 -7.73 -5.56 3.44
CA ILE A 50 -6.49 -6.32 3.23
C ILE A 50 -5.32 -5.36 2.95
N VAL A 51 -5.52 -4.37 2.09
CA VAL A 51 -4.51 -3.34 1.79
C VAL A 51 -4.12 -2.59 3.05
N GLU A 52 -5.10 -2.20 3.87
CA GLU A 52 -4.85 -1.51 5.14
C GLU A 52 -4.10 -2.38 6.13
N GLN A 53 -4.44 -3.66 6.25
CA GLN A 53 -3.75 -4.61 7.11
C GLN A 53 -2.30 -4.82 6.68
N GLU A 54 -2.04 -4.92 5.39
CA GLU A 54 -0.69 -5.07 4.86
C GLU A 54 0.16 -3.83 5.14
N GLU A 55 -0.41 -2.64 4.99
CA GLU A 55 0.28 -1.40 5.32
C GLU A 55 0.61 -1.33 6.80
N GLN A 56 -0.35 -1.67 7.66
CA GLN A 56 -0.14 -1.67 9.11
C GLN A 56 0.91 -2.70 9.52
N ALA A 57 0.90 -3.88 8.93
CA ALA A 57 1.89 -4.91 9.19
C ALA A 57 3.31 -4.45 8.81
N ALA A 58 3.46 -3.73 7.69
CA ALA A 58 4.74 -3.18 7.28
C ALA A 58 5.25 -2.11 8.25
N ILE A 59 4.36 -1.26 8.75
CA ILE A 59 4.69 -0.24 9.75
C ILE A 59 5.10 -0.92 11.06
N ASP A 60 4.35 -1.89 11.53
CA ASP A 60 4.63 -2.63 12.77
C ASP A 60 6.00 -3.34 12.72
N LYS A 61 6.32 -3.96 11.60
CA LYS A 61 7.63 -4.60 11.41
C LYS A 61 8.77 -3.59 11.48
N ARG A 62 8.60 -2.43 10.86
CA ARG A 62 9.60 -1.37 10.86
C ARG A 62 9.84 -0.84 12.27
N GLU A 63 8.77 -0.57 13.01
CA GLU A 63 8.85 -0.07 14.38
C GLU A 63 9.48 -1.11 15.32
N SER A 64 9.12 -2.38 15.20
CA SER A 64 9.70 -3.45 16.00
C SER A 64 11.20 -3.59 15.75
N GLY A 65 11.65 -3.51 14.49
CA GLY A 65 13.06 -3.55 14.14
C GLY A 65 13.83 -2.38 14.73
N LYS A 66 13.26 -1.19 14.65
CA LYS A 66 13.86 0.02 15.22
C LYS A 66 14.02 -0.09 16.75
N GLN A 67 13.01 -0.62 17.43
CA GLN A 67 13.06 -0.82 18.88
C GLN A 67 14.15 -1.81 19.28
N LYS A 68 14.31 -2.89 18.56
CA LYS A 68 15.37 -3.87 18.81
C LYS A 68 16.77 -3.27 18.66
N LEU A 69 16.96 -2.42 17.64
CA LEU A 69 18.23 -1.74 17.44
C LEU A 69 18.55 -0.77 18.57
N LYS A 70 17.56 -0.07 19.09
CA LYS A 70 17.73 0.80 20.26
C LYS A 70 18.12 0.01 21.51
N ASP A 71 17.53 -1.16 21.71
CA ASP A 71 17.84 -2.04 22.82
C ASP A 71 19.28 -2.55 22.78
N LEU A 72 19.91 -2.55 21.61
CA LEU A 72 21.32 -2.88 21.44
C LEU A 72 22.26 -1.70 21.71
N GLY A 73 21.71 -0.55 22.08
CA GLY A 73 22.50 0.63 22.42
C GLY A 73 22.81 1.57 21.28
N LEU A 74 22.14 1.41 20.13
CA LEU A 74 22.31 2.30 19.00
C LEU A 74 21.44 3.54 19.15
N ASP A 75 21.93 4.69 18.68
CA ASP A 75 21.13 5.90 18.65
C ASP A 75 20.28 5.98 17.37
N ASP A 76 19.42 7.00 17.29
CA ASP A 76 18.51 7.14 16.15
C ASP A 76 19.25 7.34 14.83
N ASP A 77 20.35 8.08 14.82
CA ASP A 77 21.14 8.33 13.61
C ASP A 77 21.81 7.04 13.12
N GLU A 78 22.35 6.24 14.02
CA GLU A 78 22.95 4.95 13.67
C GLU A 78 21.90 3.98 13.14
N ILE A 79 20.72 3.94 13.76
CA ILE A 79 19.61 3.11 13.33
C ILE A 79 19.15 3.52 11.93
N GLN A 80 19.04 4.81 11.67
CA GLN A 80 18.63 5.35 10.38
C GLN A 80 19.61 4.92 9.28
N ALA A 81 20.90 4.99 9.54
CA ALA A 81 21.94 4.57 8.60
C ALA A 81 21.86 3.07 8.30
N LEU A 82 21.62 2.23 9.32
CA LEU A 82 21.50 0.78 9.15
C LEU A 82 20.24 0.36 8.40
N MET A 83 19.17 1.12 8.51
CA MET A 83 17.91 0.80 7.83
C MET A 83 17.88 1.23 6.37
N GLY A 84 18.99 1.68 5.83
CA GLY A 84 19.12 1.94 4.41
C GLY A 84 18.44 3.21 3.93
N ALA A 85 18.44 4.16 4.77
CA ALA A 85 17.87 5.45 4.39
C ALA A 85 18.62 6.05 3.21
#